data_3cbaf14b9f97d511517ef8ac193a76b9
#
_entry.id   3cbaf14b9f97d511517ef8ac193a76b9
#
_cell.length_a   1.000
_cell.length_b   1.000
_cell.length_c   1.000
_cell.angle_alpha   90.00
_cell.angle_beta   90.00
_cell.angle_gamma   90.00
#
_symmetry.space_group_name_H-M   'P 1'
#
loop_
_entity.id
_entity.type
_entity.pdbx_description
1 polymer ?
#
loop_
_entity_poly.entity_id
_entity_poly.type
_entity_poly.pdbx_seq_one_letter_code
_entity_poly.pdbx_strand_id
1 'polypeptide(L)'
;MESKIIFSNETTYTQDIGMEAGEAFWKVQPAYRKKAKKFKIMAAVLAVTFVIFGILLTSKSGIGVMAIASFVMAAMGVFAFFRGEKMIKDSAKRLSGIGTRVKYGISENYFFVLNREYVGVEKAAEAEAEAAEPEEDGDSQTREADSDDAQEESVPVDVEDDDEDDEEDDDEFLSLEDLLACIVTENLYILIWAEPYYIMERKGFDVGTDEEFRKFIGEKARVIEA
;
A
#
# COMPACT_ATOMS: atom_id res chain seq x y z
N MET A 1 10.49 30.15 8.93
CA MET A 1 11.71 29.96 8.11
C MET A 1 11.26 29.34 6.81
N GLU A 2 11.40 30.04 5.68
CA GLU A 2 11.09 29.44 4.38
C GLU A 2 12.21 28.44 4.04
N SER A 3 11.94 27.18 4.28
CA SER A 3 12.85 26.10 3.87
C SER A 3 12.79 25.99 2.35
N LYS A 4 13.87 26.35 1.65
CA LYS A 4 13.93 26.23 0.20
C LYS A 4 13.76 24.76 -0.21
N ILE A 5 12.73 24.47 -1.00
CA ILE A 5 12.51 23.15 -1.59
C ILE A 5 13.63 22.90 -2.60
N ILE A 6 14.35 21.80 -2.43
CA ILE A 6 15.42 21.35 -3.33
C ILE A 6 14.97 20.21 -4.23
N PHE A 7 14.00 19.40 -3.77
CA PHE A 7 13.32 18.39 -4.56
C PHE A 7 11.81 18.50 -4.36
N SER A 8 11.06 18.27 -5.42
CA SER A 8 9.62 18.07 -5.37
C SER A 8 9.27 16.85 -6.19
N ASN A 9 8.38 16.03 -5.66
CA ASN A 9 7.94 14.80 -6.32
C ASN A 9 6.43 14.69 -6.23
N GLU A 10 5.80 14.29 -7.32
CA GLU A 10 4.38 13.99 -7.36
C GLU A 10 4.20 12.50 -7.66
N THR A 11 3.45 11.81 -6.82
CA THR A 11 3.20 10.37 -6.92
C THR A 11 1.71 10.10 -6.85
N THR A 12 1.18 9.36 -7.82
CA THR A 12 -0.21 8.88 -7.79
C THR A 12 -0.22 7.43 -7.34
N TYR A 13 -0.83 7.14 -6.21
CA TYR A 13 -0.87 5.81 -5.62
C TYR A 13 -1.78 4.87 -6.43
N THR A 14 -1.16 4.02 -7.23
CA THR A 14 -1.80 3.00 -8.05
C THR A 14 -1.69 1.62 -7.41
N GLN A 15 -2.38 0.64 -7.98
CA GLN A 15 -2.28 -0.74 -7.53
C GLN A 15 -0.88 -1.32 -7.78
N ASP A 16 -0.22 -0.92 -8.88
CA ASP A 16 1.11 -1.41 -9.26
C ASP A 16 2.18 -0.87 -8.31
N ILE A 17 2.10 0.40 -7.93
CA ILE A 17 2.92 0.98 -6.86
C ILE A 17 2.76 0.19 -5.55
N GLY A 18 1.52 -0.14 -5.19
CA GLY A 18 1.24 -0.97 -4.01
C GLY A 18 1.86 -2.37 -4.09
N MET A 19 1.80 -3.00 -5.26
CA MET A 19 2.41 -4.31 -5.49
C MET A 19 3.94 -4.26 -5.41
N GLU A 20 4.58 -3.29 -6.05
CA GLU A 20 6.03 -3.12 -6.05
C GLU A 20 6.55 -2.79 -4.64
N ALA A 21 5.92 -1.84 -3.97
CA ALA A 21 6.26 -1.48 -2.59
C ALA A 21 6.10 -2.67 -1.62
N GLY A 22 5.01 -3.43 -1.73
CA GLY A 22 4.77 -4.61 -0.92
C GLY A 22 5.82 -5.72 -1.16
N GLU A 23 6.28 -5.90 -2.40
CA GLU A 23 7.39 -6.83 -2.69
C GLU A 23 8.71 -6.35 -2.11
N ALA A 24 9.01 -5.07 -2.20
CA ALA A 24 10.20 -4.48 -1.61
C ALA A 24 10.20 -4.63 -0.08
N PHE A 25 9.09 -4.34 0.59
CA PHE A 25 8.95 -4.58 2.04
C PHE A 25 9.15 -6.04 2.41
N TRP A 26 8.57 -6.97 1.63
CA TRP A 26 8.74 -8.40 1.86
C TRP A 26 10.19 -8.85 1.75
N LYS A 27 10.94 -8.31 0.79
CA LYS A 27 12.37 -8.63 0.59
C LYS A 27 13.24 -8.05 1.69
N VAL A 28 13.02 -6.79 2.07
CA VAL A 28 13.93 -6.00 2.91
C VAL A 28 13.61 -6.11 4.38
N GLN A 29 12.31 -6.10 4.77
CA GLN A 29 11.92 -6.07 6.17
C GLN A 29 11.74 -7.49 6.75
N PRO A 30 12.64 -7.93 7.67
CA PRO A 30 12.54 -9.27 8.28
C PRO A 30 11.30 -9.43 9.16
N ALA A 31 10.67 -8.32 9.58
CA ALA A 31 9.47 -8.33 10.40
C ALA A 31 8.31 -9.06 9.71
N TYR A 32 8.10 -8.85 8.42
CA TYR A 32 7.06 -9.54 7.65
C TYR A 32 7.29 -11.05 7.57
N ARG A 33 8.54 -11.46 7.34
CA ARG A 33 8.92 -12.90 7.33
C ARG A 33 8.75 -13.54 8.71
N LYS A 34 9.10 -12.82 9.78
CA LYS A 34 8.88 -13.28 11.16
C LYS A 34 7.39 -13.41 11.46
N LYS A 35 6.57 -12.45 11.03
CA LYS A 35 5.10 -12.48 11.17
C LYS A 35 4.50 -13.68 10.45
N ALA A 36 4.93 -13.95 9.20
CA ALA A 36 4.49 -15.12 8.43
C ALA A 36 4.87 -16.44 9.12
N LYS A 37 6.10 -16.53 9.67
CA LYS A 37 6.57 -17.70 10.40
C LYS A 37 5.76 -17.96 11.68
N LYS A 38 5.49 -16.90 12.46
CA LYS A 38 4.63 -16.99 13.65
C LYS A 38 3.22 -17.42 13.29
N PHE A 39 2.65 -16.89 12.21
CA PHE A 39 1.33 -17.27 11.73
C PHE A 39 1.26 -18.76 11.34
N LYS A 40 2.25 -19.27 10.61
CA LYS A 40 2.36 -20.69 10.25
C LYS A 40 2.40 -21.58 11.49
N ILE A 41 3.23 -21.23 12.48
CA ILE A 41 3.32 -22.01 13.73
C ILE A 41 1.97 -22.02 14.45
N MET A 42 1.32 -20.85 14.57
CA MET A 42 0.02 -20.74 15.24
C MET A 42 -1.06 -21.55 14.51
N ALA A 43 -1.10 -21.50 13.18
CA ALA A 43 -2.02 -22.28 12.37
C ALA A 43 -1.81 -23.79 12.53
N ALA A 44 -0.54 -24.25 12.60
CA ALA A 44 -0.20 -25.64 12.84
C ALA A 44 -0.65 -26.10 14.24
N VAL A 45 -0.36 -25.31 15.28
CA VAL A 45 -0.79 -25.62 16.65
C VAL A 45 -2.31 -25.70 16.73
N LEU A 46 -3.02 -24.75 16.13
CA LEU A 46 -4.48 -24.74 16.09
C LEU A 46 -5.03 -26.01 15.41
N ALA A 47 -4.49 -26.36 14.24
CA ALA A 47 -4.90 -27.55 13.49
C ALA A 47 -4.72 -28.81 14.34
N VAL A 48 -3.56 -29.02 14.98
CA VAL A 48 -3.28 -30.17 15.83
C VAL A 48 -4.24 -30.22 17.04
N THR A 49 -4.46 -29.08 17.68
CA THR A 49 -5.37 -28.99 18.83
C THR A 49 -6.78 -29.42 18.46
N PHE A 50 -7.30 -28.93 17.32
CA PHE A 50 -8.64 -29.31 16.87
C PHE A 50 -8.75 -30.77 16.41
N VAL A 51 -7.68 -31.35 15.85
CA VAL A 51 -7.64 -32.79 15.56
C VAL A 51 -7.74 -33.59 16.85
N ILE A 52 -6.94 -33.28 17.85
CA ILE A 52 -6.96 -33.98 19.14
C ILE A 52 -8.34 -33.86 19.80
N PHE A 53 -8.89 -32.63 19.80
CA PHE A 53 -10.22 -32.39 20.37
C PHE A 53 -11.32 -33.13 19.62
N GLY A 54 -11.28 -33.17 18.29
CA GLY A 54 -12.20 -33.98 17.48
C GLY A 54 -12.15 -35.47 17.77
N ILE A 55 -10.95 -36.03 17.93
CA ILE A 55 -10.77 -37.48 18.32
C ILE A 55 -11.36 -37.74 19.71
N LEU A 56 -11.09 -36.87 20.68
CA LEU A 56 -11.62 -37.03 22.05
C LEU A 56 -13.15 -36.94 22.08
N LEU A 57 -13.76 -36.04 21.34
CA LEU A 57 -15.22 -35.93 21.23
C LEU A 57 -15.83 -37.19 20.58
N THR A 58 -15.23 -37.66 19.49
CA THR A 58 -15.68 -38.86 18.78
C THR A 58 -15.60 -40.10 19.68
N SER A 59 -14.54 -40.22 20.48
CA SER A 59 -14.32 -41.34 21.40
C SER A 59 -15.35 -41.40 22.55
N LYS A 60 -15.83 -40.22 23.02
CA LYS A 60 -16.78 -40.16 24.17
C LYS A 60 -18.23 -40.19 23.75
N SER A 61 -18.59 -39.56 22.65
CA SER A 61 -20.00 -39.29 22.30
C SER A 61 -20.37 -39.77 20.88
N GLY A 62 -19.44 -40.49 20.21
CA GLY A 62 -19.61 -40.80 18.79
C GLY A 62 -19.44 -39.62 17.88
N ILE A 63 -19.76 -39.83 16.59
CA ILE A 63 -19.64 -38.74 15.57
C ILE A 63 -20.83 -37.79 15.72
N GLY A 64 -20.67 -36.78 16.53
CA GLY A 64 -21.64 -35.69 16.72
C GLY A 64 -21.24 -34.42 15.98
N VAL A 65 -22.15 -33.44 15.94
CA VAL A 65 -21.94 -32.14 15.29
C VAL A 65 -20.66 -31.43 15.76
N MET A 66 -20.35 -31.50 17.05
CA MET A 66 -19.14 -30.90 17.65
C MET A 66 -17.84 -31.56 17.16
N ALA A 67 -17.86 -32.89 16.96
CA ALA A 67 -16.69 -33.58 16.41
C ALA A 67 -16.46 -33.19 14.95
N ILE A 68 -17.53 -33.10 14.15
CA ILE A 68 -17.44 -32.65 12.77
C ILE A 68 -16.93 -31.20 12.70
N ALA A 69 -17.46 -30.29 13.51
CA ALA A 69 -17.01 -28.92 13.59
C ALA A 69 -15.51 -28.82 13.94
N SER A 70 -15.02 -29.63 14.84
CA SER A 70 -13.59 -29.69 15.21
C SER A 70 -12.71 -30.10 14.03
N PHE A 71 -13.11 -31.11 13.25
CA PHE A 71 -12.36 -31.50 12.05
C PHE A 71 -12.39 -30.43 10.94
N VAL A 72 -13.50 -29.72 10.77
CA VAL A 72 -13.59 -28.60 9.85
C VAL A 72 -12.61 -27.47 10.27
N MET A 73 -12.57 -27.14 11.57
CA MET A 73 -11.62 -26.14 12.09
C MET A 73 -10.16 -26.59 11.92
N ALA A 74 -9.87 -27.88 12.10
CA ALA A 74 -8.56 -28.45 11.84
C ALA A 74 -8.17 -28.30 10.34
N ALA A 75 -9.09 -28.61 9.43
CA ALA A 75 -8.88 -28.44 7.98
C ALA A 75 -8.62 -26.97 7.61
N MET A 76 -9.36 -26.03 8.21
CA MET A 76 -9.11 -24.59 8.05
C MET A 76 -7.71 -24.19 8.57
N GLY A 77 -7.27 -24.74 9.69
CA GLY A 77 -5.91 -24.53 10.23
C GLY A 77 -4.83 -25.03 9.27
N VAL A 78 -5.02 -26.21 8.67
CA VAL A 78 -4.12 -26.77 7.64
C VAL A 78 -4.10 -25.87 6.40
N PHE A 79 -5.24 -25.44 5.93
CA PHE A 79 -5.35 -24.50 4.80
C PHE A 79 -4.62 -23.18 5.09
N ALA A 80 -4.83 -22.62 6.29
CA ALA A 80 -4.14 -21.40 6.72
C ALA A 80 -2.62 -21.60 6.83
N PHE A 81 -2.15 -22.77 7.24
CA PHE A 81 -0.71 -23.09 7.28
C PHE A 81 -0.08 -23.03 5.89
N PHE A 82 -0.72 -23.62 4.87
CA PHE A 82 -0.17 -23.60 3.50
C PHE A 82 -0.32 -22.26 2.81
N ARG A 83 -1.42 -21.54 3.01
CA ARG A 83 -1.70 -20.26 2.36
C ARG A 83 -1.30 -19.02 3.16
N GLY A 84 -0.99 -19.15 4.44
CA GLY A 84 -0.77 -18.00 5.34
C GLY A 84 0.37 -17.10 4.91
N GLU A 85 1.45 -17.64 4.35
CA GLU A 85 2.55 -16.81 3.82
C GLU A 85 2.11 -15.97 2.64
N LYS A 86 1.37 -16.57 1.69
CA LYS A 86 0.83 -15.85 0.56
C LYS A 86 -0.15 -14.76 1.00
N MET A 87 -1.03 -15.06 1.94
CA MET A 87 -1.99 -14.09 2.47
C MET A 87 -1.29 -12.88 3.11
N ILE A 88 -0.23 -13.11 3.89
CA ILE A 88 0.54 -12.03 4.51
C ILE A 88 1.31 -11.23 3.45
N LYS A 89 1.89 -11.91 2.45
CA LYS A 89 2.54 -11.25 1.33
C LYS A 89 1.55 -10.40 0.53
N ASP A 90 0.37 -10.93 0.24
CA ASP A 90 -0.67 -10.22 -0.50
C ASP A 90 -1.26 -9.06 0.33
N SER A 91 -1.32 -9.19 1.67
CA SER A 91 -1.72 -8.06 2.53
C SER A 91 -0.69 -6.93 2.56
N ALA A 92 0.59 -7.24 2.44
CA ALA A 92 1.65 -6.23 2.36
C ALA A 92 1.62 -5.44 1.04
N LYS A 93 0.99 -6.00 0.00
CA LYS A 93 0.81 -5.34 -1.30
C LYS A 93 -0.42 -4.40 -1.34
N ARG A 94 -1.26 -4.44 -0.32
CA ARG A 94 -2.42 -3.55 -0.23
C ARG A 94 -1.98 -2.21 0.33
N LEU A 95 -1.76 -1.26 -0.56
CA LEU A 95 -1.50 0.12 -0.19
C LEU A 95 -2.83 0.76 0.25
N SER A 96 -2.82 1.48 1.37
CA SER A 96 -3.90 2.40 1.72
C SER A 96 -3.76 3.66 0.85
N GLY A 97 -4.89 4.19 0.39
CA GLY A 97 -4.89 5.42 -0.40
C GLY A 97 -4.70 5.24 -1.90
N ILE A 98 -5.01 4.05 -2.46
CA ILE A 98 -5.06 3.87 -3.92
C ILE A 98 -6.03 4.89 -4.53
N GLY A 99 -5.60 5.57 -5.60
CA GLY A 99 -6.32 6.66 -6.22
C GLY A 99 -6.03 8.03 -5.61
N THR A 100 -5.09 8.12 -4.65
CA THR A 100 -4.64 9.40 -4.09
C THR A 100 -3.37 9.85 -4.79
N ARG A 101 -3.37 11.12 -5.20
CA ARG A 101 -2.19 11.83 -5.69
C ARG A 101 -1.59 12.60 -4.53
N VAL A 102 -0.29 12.44 -4.30
CA VAL A 102 0.43 13.09 -3.22
C VAL A 102 1.61 13.85 -3.78
N LYS A 103 1.73 15.11 -3.40
CA LYS A 103 2.87 15.95 -3.75
C LYS A 103 3.76 16.14 -2.53
N TYR A 104 5.03 15.84 -2.71
CA TYR A 104 6.05 15.93 -1.67
C TYR A 104 6.99 17.11 -1.92
N GLY A 105 7.44 17.73 -0.84
CA GLY A 105 8.51 18.70 -0.84
C GLY A 105 9.66 18.21 0.04
N ILE A 106 10.88 18.42 -0.42
CA ILE A 106 12.08 18.02 0.31
C ILE A 106 13.03 19.22 0.33
N SER A 107 13.39 19.61 1.53
CA SER A 107 14.43 20.60 1.79
C SER A 107 15.71 19.92 2.23
N GLU A 108 16.73 20.67 2.60
CA GLU A 108 18.00 20.13 3.07
C GLU A 108 17.86 19.22 4.30
N ASN A 109 16.91 19.53 5.19
CA ASN A 109 16.76 18.82 6.47
C ASN A 109 15.35 18.26 6.72
N TYR A 110 14.37 18.60 5.88
CA TYR A 110 12.98 18.23 6.13
C TYR A 110 12.32 17.64 4.89
N PHE A 111 11.46 16.68 5.14
CA PHE A 111 10.49 16.12 4.21
C PHE A 111 9.10 16.56 4.64
N PHE A 112 8.24 16.92 3.70
CA PHE A 112 6.87 17.35 3.98
C PHE A 112 5.93 17.00 2.84
N VAL A 113 4.67 16.78 3.18
CA VAL A 113 3.58 16.58 2.24
C VAL A 113 3.02 17.95 1.88
N LEU A 114 3.14 18.34 0.60
CA LEU A 114 2.66 19.63 0.09
C LEU A 114 1.18 19.62 -0.25
N ASN A 115 0.71 18.51 -0.78
CA ASN A 115 -0.68 18.33 -1.19
C ASN A 115 -1.04 16.86 -1.19
N ARG A 116 -2.30 16.55 -0.87
CA ARG A 116 -2.89 15.22 -0.98
C ARG A 116 -4.28 15.34 -1.57
N GLU A 117 -4.50 14.76 -2.73
CA GLU A 117 -5.76 14.84 -3.47
C GLU A 117 -6.22 13.43 -3.87
N TYR A 118 -7.50 13.12 -3.62
CA TYR A 118 -8.09 11.89 -4.12
C TYR A 118 -8.57 12.08 -5.55
N VAL A 119 -7.93 11.44 -6.52
CA VAL A 119 -8.24 11.55 -7.96
C VAL A 119 -9.12 10.41 -8.47
N GLY A 120 -9.34 9.39 -7.65
CA GLY A 120 -10.12 8.20 -8.00
C GLY A 120 -9.25 7.10 -8.67
N VAL A 121 -9.69 5.85 -8.48
CA VAL A 121 -8.94 4.67 -8.95
C VAL A 121 -8.87 4.59 -10.47
N GLU A 122 -9.93 5.00 -11.18
CA GLU A 122 -9.97 4.97 -12.65
C GLU A 122 -8.98 5.95 -13.28
N LYS A 123 -8.94 7.20 -12.79
CA LYS A 123 -7.97 8.21 -13.26
C LYS A 123 -6.53 7.90 -12.87
N ALA A 124 -6.32 7.20 -11.75
CA ALA A 124 -5.00 6.74 -11.36
C ALA A 124 -4.48 5.66 -12.35
N ALA A 125 -5.34 4.77 -12.82
CA ALA A 125 -5.01 3.77 -13.83
C ALA A 125 -4.76 4.39 -15.21
N GLU A 126 -5.50 5.44 -15.58
CA GLU A 126 -5.28 6.18 -16.84
C GLU A 126 -3.94 6.90 -16.84
N ALA A 127 -3.56 7.54 -15.74
CA ALA A 127 -2.26 8.21 -15.60
C ALA A 127 -1.09 7.23 -15.73
N GLU A 128 -1.26 6.00 -15.26
CA GLU A 128 -0.25 4.94 -15.40
C GLU A 128 -0.13 4.44 -16.85
N ALA A 129 -1.26 4.35 -17.56
CA ALA A 129 -1.29 3.98 -18.98
C ALA A 129 -0.64 5.07 -19.86
N GLU A 130 -0.89 6.34 -19.57
CA GLU A 130 -0.33 7.48 -20.30
C GLU A 130 1.20 7.62 -20.09
N ALA A 131 1.70 7.28 -18.90
CA ALA A 131 3.12 7.26 -18.59
C ALA A 131 3.88 6.09 -19.24
N ALA A 132 3.16 5.06 -19.69
CA ALA A 132 3.72 3.86 -20.31
C ALA A 132 3.79 3.92 -21.86
N GLU A 133 3.15 4.90 -22.50
CA GLU A 133 3.23 5.08 -23.95
C GLU A 133 4.52 5.83 -24.34
N PRO A 134 5.36 5.27 -25.21
CA PRO A 134 6.46 6.03 -25.81
C PRO A 134 5.86 7.14 -26.68
N GLU A 135 6.42 8.34 -26.59
CA GLU A 135 6.04 9.49 -27.43
C GLU A 135 6.17 9.12 -28.92
N GLU A 136 5.09 8.63 -29.52
CA GLU A 136 4.94 8.60 -30.96
C GLU A 136 4.26 9.89 -31.40
N ASP A 137 5.05 10.74 -32.04
CA ASP A 137 4.58 11.86 -32.86
C ASP A 137 3.58 11.38 -33.90
N GLY A 138 2.36 11.93 -33.92
CA GLY A 138 1.53 11.75 -35.10
C GLY A 138 0.03 11.96 -34.92
N ASP A 139 -0.36 13.24 -35.08
CA ASP A 139 -1.48 13.70 -35.94
C ASP A 139 -2.89 13.10 -35.78
N SER A 140 -3.77 13.97 -35.30
CA SER A 140 -5.18 14.18 -35.70
C SER A 140 -6.08 12.98 -36.00
N GLN A 141 -7.18 12.85 -35.27
CA GLN A 141 -8.52 13.09 -35.83
C GLN A 141 -9.66 12.95 -34.81
N THR A 142 -10.37 14.06 -34.68
CA THR A 142 -11.72 14.24 -34.16
C THR A 142 -12.68 13.11 -34.56
N ARG A 143 -13.37 12.54 -33.59
CA ARG A 143 -14.71 11.94 -33.80
C ARG A 143 -15.60 12.27 -32.62
N GLU A 144 -16.54 13.18 -32.89
CA GLU A 144 -17.78 13.35 -32.16
C GLU A 144 -18.62 12.08 -32.28
N ALA A 145 -19.15 11.62 -31.16
CA ALA A 145 -20.30 10.72 -31.15
C ALA A 145 -21.17 11.02 -29.94
N ASP A 146 -22.32 11.64 -30.25
CA ASP A 146 -23.50 11.68 -29.43
C ASP A 146 -23.89 10.31 -28.88
N SER A 147 -24.36 10.26 -27.62
CA SER A 147 -25.51 9.45 -27.24
C SER A 147 -25.96 9.71 -25.80
N ASP A 148 -27.14 10.33 -25.73
CA ASP A 148 -28.36 9.95 -24.98
C ASP A 148 -28.31 9.58 -23.50
N ASP A 149 -28.93 10.49 -22.75
CA ASP A 149 -29.95 10.32 -21.72
C ASP A 149 -30.13 8.92 -21.11
N ALA A 150 -29.83 8.81 -19.82
CA ALA A 150 -30.56 7.97 -18.89
C ALA A 150 -30.69 8.67 -17.54
N GLN A 151 -31.89 9.17 -17.26
CA GLN A 151 -32.34 9.62 -15.95
C GLN A 151 -32.33 8.43 -14.98
N GLU A 152 -31.62 8.51 -13.89
CA GLU A 152 -31.84 7.71 -12.71
C GLU A 152 -32.23 8.59 -11.53
N GLU A 153 -33.32 8.18 -10.96
CA GLU A 153 -34.15 8.72 -9.90
C GLU A 153 -33.33 8.88 -8.60
N SER A 154 -33.21 10.12 -8.14
CA SER A 154 -32.60 10.43 -6.86
C SER A 154 -33.53 10.13 -5.69
N VAL A 155 -33.22 9.14 -4.89
CA VAL A 155 -33.77 8.94 -3.56
C VAL A 155 -33.08 9.89 -2.60
N PRO A 156 -33.79 10.74 -1.84
CA PRO A 156 -33.16 11.57 -0.83
C PRO A 156 -32.81 10.70 0.38
N VAL A 157 -31.53 10.55 0.64
CA VAL A 157 -31.02 10.08 1.91
C VAL A 157 -30.80 11.31 2.78
N ASP A 158 -31.59 11.43 3.85
CA ASP A 158 -31.32 12.36 4.94
C ASP A 158 -29.98 12.01 5.55
N VAL A 159 -28.97 12.80 5.21
CA VAL A 159 -27.68 12.77 5.90
C VAL A 159 -27.81 13.71 7.08
N GLU A 160 -27.91 13.13 8.27
CA GLU A 160 -27.73 13.84 9.52
C GLU A 160 -26.33 14.49 9.49
N ASP A 161 -26.31 15.79 9.82
CA ASP A 161 -25.10 16.59 10.00
C ASP A 161 -24.26 15.97 11.12
N ASP A 162 -23.29 15.12 10.75
CA ASP A 162 -22.22 14.73 11.64
C ASP A 162 -21.12 15.79 11.55
N ASP A 163 -20.82 16.32 12.71
CA ASP A 163 -19.86 17.34 13.08
C ASP A 163 -18.64 17.33 12.14
N GLU A 164 -18.44 18.46 11.44
CA GLU A 164 -17.19 18.82 10.80
C GLU A 164 -16.11 18.85 11.89
N ASP A 165 -15.49 17.72 12.18
CA ASP A 165 -14.16 17.70 12.78
C ASP A 165 -13.26 18.38 11.73
N ASP A 166 -12.97 19.66 11.96
CA ASP A 166 -11.87 20.39 11.34
C ASP A 166 -10.60 19.57 11.63
N GLU A 167 -10.33 18.56 10.77
CA GLU A 167 -9.01 17.97 10.68
C GLU A 167 -8.09 19.11 10.27
N GLU A 168 -7.51 19.79 11.29
CA GLU A 168 -6.37 20.65 11.10
C GLU A 168 -5.38 19.83 10.26
N ASP A 169 -5.22 20.23 8.99
CA ASP A 169 -4.14 19.74 8.12
C ASP A 169 -2.82 20.10 8.80
N ASP A 170 -2.43 19.28 9.79
CA ASP A 170 -1.11 19.34 10.39
C ASP A 170 -0.12 19.03 9.27
N ASP A 171 0.47 20.10 8.71
CA ASP A 171 1.57 20.03 7.77
C ASP A 171 2.61 19.06 8.34
N GLU A 172 2.63 17.83 7.84
CA GLU A 172 3.43 16.74 8.39
C GLU A 172 4.91 16.96 8.01
N PHE A 173 5.63 17.65 8.89
CA PHE A 173 7.05 17.91 8.74
C PHE A 173 7.85 16.78 9.40
N LEU A 174 8.64 16.07 8.61
CA LEU A 174 9.52 15.01 9.09
C LEU A 174 10.98 15.43 8.93
N SER A 175 11.76 15.26 9.99
CA SER A 175 13.20 15.48 9.93
C SER A 175 13.87 14.38 9.11
N LEU A 176 14.74 14.76 8.16
CA LEU A 176 15.55 13.79 7.41
C LEU A 176 16.66 13.17 8.29
N GLU A 177 16.98 13.76 9.45
CA GLU A 177 17.89 13.15 10.41
C GLU A 177 17.29 11.90 11.06
N ASP A 178 15.94 11.83 11.15
CA ASP A 178 15.22 10.69 11.71
C ASP A 178 14.88 9.62 10.65
N LEU A 179 15.30 9.83 9.41
CA LEU A 179 15.09 8.88 8.33
C LEU A 179 15.94 7.62 8.54
N LEU A 180 15.29 6.50 8.79
CA LEU A 180 15.96 5.23 9.11
C LEU A 180 16.56 4.55 7.88
N ALA A 181 15.83 4.55 6.78
CA ALA A 181 16.25 3.92 5.54
C ALA A 181 15.46 4.43 4.34
N CYS A 182 16.07 4.29 3.17
CA CYS A 182 15.40 4.42 1.88
C CYS A 182 15.52 3.10 1.12
N ILE A 183 14.39 2.47 0.79
CA ILE A 183 14.39 1.31 -0.11
C ILE A 183 14.23 1.85 -1.53
N VAL A 184 15.12 1.42 -2.43
CA VAL A 184 15.10 1.79 -3.84
C VAL A 184 14.72 0.56 -4.65
N THR A 185 13.69 0.70 -5.46
CA THR A 185 13.26 -0.30 -6.44
C THR A 185 13.53 0.22 -7.85
N GLU A 186 13.02 -0.47 -8.85
CA GLU A 186 13.11 -0.04 -10.24
C GLU A 186 12.39 1.30 -10.46
N ASN A 187 11.20 1.47 -9.88
CA ASN A 187 10.35 2.63 -10.12
C ASN A 187 10.10 3.51 -8.89
N LEU A 188 10.48 3.06 -7.68
CA LEU A 188 10.08 3.72 -6.44
C LEU A 188 11.25 4.02 -5.51
N TYR A 189 11.07 5.09 -4.73
CA TYR A 189 11.74 5.33 -3.45
C TYR A 189 10.73 5.12 -2.32
N ILE A 190 11.11 4.32 -1.32
CA ILE A 190 10.30 4.13 -0.12
C ILE A 190 11.11 4.66 1.05
N LEU A 191 10.71 5.82 1.54
CA LEU A 191 11.34 6.49 2.67
C LEU A 191 10.72 5.97 3.97
N ILE A 192 11.55 5.51 4.90
CA ILE A 192 11.11 4.85 6.13
C ILE A 192 11.59 5.61 7.34
N TRP A 193 10.67 6.19 8.08
CA TRP A 193 10.86 6.65 9.45
C TRP A 193 10.44 5.53 10.44
N ALA A 194 10.44 5.81 11.73
CA ALA A 194 9.93 4.86 12.73
C ALA A 194 8.45 4.52 12.47
N GLU A 195 7.65 5.53 12.22
CA GLU A 195 6.30 5.63 11.68
C GLU A 195 6.15 7.10 11.27
N PRO A 196 5.69 7.45 10.09
CA PRO A 196 5.19 6.69 8.95
C PRO A 196 6.25 6.28 7.93
N TYR A 197 5.82 5.75 6.77
CA TYR A 197 6.63 5.61 5.57
C TYR A 197 5.95 6.30 4.38
N TYR A 198 6.74 6.77 3.40
CA TYR A 198 6.25 7.41 2.19
C TYR A 198 6.84 6.76 0.95
N ILE A 199 6.02 6.71 -0.10
CA ILE A 199 6.38 6.11 -1.38
C ILE A 199 6.41 7.24 -2.41
N MET A 200 7.49 7.32 -3.17
CA MET A 200 7.71 8.30 -4.22
C MET A 200 8.09 7.60 -5.51
N GLU A 201 7.48 7.99 -6.62
CA GLU A 201 7.87 7.50 -7.94
C GLU A 201 9.18 8.16 -8.39
N ARG A 202 10.09 7.35 -8.94
CA ARG A 202 11.37 7.84 -9.47
C ARG A 202 11.20 8.79 -10.67
N LYS A 203 10.11 8.64 -11.41
CA LYS A 203 9.77 9.52 -12.55
C LYS A 203 8.98 10.77 -12.13
N GLY A 204 8.49 10.83 -10.90
CA GLY A 204 7.59 11.88 -10.42
C GLY A 204 8.27 13.18 -9.95
N PHE A 205 9.54 13.43 -10.28
CA PHE A 205 10.24 14.63 -9.87
C PHE A 205 9.90 15.84 -10.75
N ASP A 206 9.26 16.86 -10.15
CA ASP A 206 9.00 18.17 -10.75
C ASP A 206 10.22 19.10 -10.58
N VAL A 207 10.92 18.97 -9.45
CA VAL A 207 12.11 19.76 -9.10
C VAL A 207 13.22 18.82 -8.69
N GLY A 208 14.40 18.99 -9.25
CA GLY A 208 15.52 18.06 -9.11
C GLY A 208 15.40 16.87 -10.07
N THR A 209 16.35 15.97 -9.98
CA THR A 209 16.39 14.75 -10.79
C THR A 209 16.49 13.50 -9.92
N ASP A 210 16.10 12.35 -10.46
CA ASP A 210 16.23 11.04 -9.81
C ASP A 210 17.68 10.79 -9.32
N GLU A 211 18.66 11.08 -10.15
CA GLU A 211 20.08 10.85 -9.84
C GLU A 211 20.59 11.75 -8.70
N GLU A 212 20.20 13.03 -8.73
CA GLU A 212 20.55 14.01 -7.69
C GLU A 212 19.88 13.62 -6.36
N PHE A 213 18.60 13.23 -6.41
CA PHE A 213 17.89 12.78 -5.22
C PHE A 213 18.49 11.51 -4.63
N ARG A 214 18.84 10.52 -5.48
CA ARG A 214 19.49 9.29 -5.02
C ARG A 214 20.80 9.55 -4.31
N LYS A 215 21.61 10.49 -4.84
CA LYS A 215 22.85 10.90 -4.20
C LYS A 215 22.57 11.58 -2.87
N PHE A 216 21.67 12.55 -2.86
CA PHE A 216 21.28 13.30 -1.67
C PHE A 216 20.78 12.38 -0.55
N ILE A 217 19.84 11.47 -0.86
CA ILE A 217 19.29 10.56 0.14
C ILE A 217 20.32 9.55 0.66
N GLY A 218 21.30 9.18 -0.19
CA GLY A 218 22.40 8.30 0.19
C GLY A 218 23.36 8.92 1.21
N GLU A 219 23.37 10.26 1.33
CA GLU A 219 24.11 10.99 2.36
C GLU A 219 23.32 11.12 3.67
N LYS A 220 21.98 11.04 3.62
CA LYS A 220 21.10 11.22 4.77
C LYS A 220 20.67 9.91 5.42
N ALA A 221 20.52 8.83 4.67
CA ALA A 221 19.99 7.58 5.17
C ALA A 221 20.66 6.35 4.54
N ARG A 222 20.42 5.20 5.17
CA ARG A 222 20.85 3.91 4.60
C ARG A 222 19.99 3.58 3.37
N VAL A 223 20.63 3.50 2.21
CA VAL A 223 19.99 3.04 0.96
C VAL A 223 20.04 1.52 0.87
N ILE A 224 18.92 0.89 0.50
CA ILE A 224 18.75 -0.56 0.35
C ILE A 224 18.12 -0.83 -1.01
N GLU A 225 18.84 -1.52 -1.89
CA GLU A 225 18.31 -1.96 -3.19
C GLU A 225 17.41 -3.21 -2.99
N ALA A 226 16.21 -3.24 -3.63
CA ALA A 226 15.22 -4.29 -3.43
C ALA A 226 14.85 -5.07 -4.72
#